data_d1cf0c7ff9e540b6c35a00f356b479ea
#
_entry.id   d1cf0c7ff9e540b6c35a00f356b479ea
#
_cell.length_a   1.000
_cell.length_b   1.000
_cell.length_c   1.000
_cell.angle_alpha   90.00
_cell.angle_beta   90.00
_cell.angle_gamma   90.00
#
_symmetry.space_group_name_H-M   'P 1'
#
loop_
_entity.id
_entity.type
_entity.pdbx_description
1 polymer ?
#
loop_
_entity_poly.entity_id
_entity_poly.type
_entity_poly.pdbx_seq_one_letter_code
_entity_poly.pdbx_strand_id
1 'polypeptide(L)'
;MVRMAGIRLAAFVGQLAVGQEEYESEEYTWDSIGEKYAQYPDLPKVVYVYNCMSQGLLHDTYVYGVDAKKIVPTILSPTEVMDGAIVSGNCVSACDKNPTYVHENNPVVHDLFEEHGKTINFVCQILTNENVYLADKMRSSDWTAKMCRLLDLDAVIVSQEGFGNPDTDLIMNCKKIEAEGVKTVIITDEYAGRDGKSQSLADADPAADAVVTGGNANQVIVLPKMDKVIGTEEFVTI
;
A
#
# COMPACT_ATOMS: atom_id res chain seq x y z
N MET A 1 -8.54 -16.34 -20.43
CA MET A 1 -10.04 -16.29 -20.54
C MET A 1 -10.64 -15.49 -19.39
N VAL A 2 -10.39 -15.78 -18.12
CA VAL A 2 -10.92 -15.09 -16.93
C VAL A 2 -10.59 -13.59 -16.93
N ARG A 3 -9.32 -13.19 -17.19
CA ARG A 3 -8.90 -11.80 -17.28
C ARG A 3 -9.73 -10.99 -18.30
N MET A 4 -9.98 -11.55 -19.48
CA MET A 4 -10.79 -10.87 -20.50
C MET A 4 -12.27 -10.78 -20.14
N ALA A 5 -12.77 -11.76 -19.37
CA ALA A 5 -14.13 -11.70 -18.83
C ALA A 5 -14.26 -10.57 -17.80
N GLY A 6 -13.28 -10.43 -16.90
CA GLY A 6 -13.25 -9.33 -15.91
C GLY A 6 -13.23 -7.95 -16.57
N ILE A 7 -12.37 -7.73 -17.56
CA ILE A 7 -12.30 -6.46 -18.30
C ILE A 7 -13.63 -6.15 -19.00
N ARG A 8 -14.26 -7.14 -19.63
CA ARG A 8 -15.56 -6.96 -20.29
C ARG A 8 -16.69 -6.67 -19.30
N LEU A 9 -16.66 -7.34 -18.13
CA LEU A 9 -17.62 -7.08 -17.07
C LEU A 9 -17.46 -5.66 -16.52
N ALA A 10 -16.24 -5.23 -16.23
CA ALA A 10 -15.96 -3.88 -15.77
C ALA A 10 -16.45 -2.82 -16.76
N ALA A 11 -16.15 -3.00 -18.05
CA ALA A 11 -16.64 -2.10 -19.09
C ALA A 11 -18.17 -2.09 -19.19
N PHE A 12 -18.82 -3.25 -19.07
CA PHE A 12 -20.27 -3.36 -19.09
C PHE A 12 -20.92 -2.65 -17.89
N VAL A 13 -20.39 -2.86 -16.69
CA VAL A 13 -20.88 -2.20 -15.47
C VAL A 13 -20.67 -0.69 -15.55
N GLY A 14 -19.48 -0.25 -16.00
CA GLY A 14 -19.18 1.17 -16.17
C GLY A 14 -20.13 1.89 -17.14
N GLN A 15 -20.59 1.20 -18.18
CA GLN A 15 -21.56 1.78 -19.12
C GLN A 15 -22.93 2.08 -18.48
N LEU A 16 -23.29 1.41 -17.37
CA LEU A 16 -24.54 1.69 -16.67
C LEU A 16 -24.55 3.08 -16.01
N ALA A 17 -23.38 3.62 -15.73
CA ALA A 17 -23.21 4.96 -15.16
C ALA A 17 -23.23 6.08 -16.23
N VAL A 18 -23.06 5.72 -17.51
CA VAL A 18 -23.03 6.72 -18.59
C VAL A 18 -24.41 7.35 -18.76
N GLY A 19 -24.46 8.68 -18.69
CA GLY A 19 -25.69 9.44 -18.81
C GLY A 19 -26.51 9.58 -17.53
N GLN A 20 -26.00 9.14 -16.38
CA GLN A 20 -26.56 9.51 -15.09
C GLN A 20 -26.26 11.00 -14.83
N GLU A 21 -27.28 11.75 -14.43
CA GLU A 21 -27.18 13.21 -14.18
C GLU A 21 -26.81 13.53 -12.72
N GLU A 22 -27.08 12.60 -11.80
CA GLU A 22 -26.78 12.74 -10.39
C GLU A 22 -25.90 11.60 -9.90
N TYR A 23 -24.71 11.92 -9.45
CA TYR A 23 -23.80 10.98 -8.75
C TYR A 23 -22.96 11.75 -7.73
N GLU A 24 -22.67 11.10 -6.62
CA GLU A 24 -21.70 11.60 -5.68
C GLU A 24 -20.31 11.45 -6.29
N SER A 25 -19.49 12.50 -6.20
CA SER A 25 -18.13 12.49 -6.69
C SER A 25 -17.21 13.14 -5.65
N GLU A 26 -16.02 12.59 -5.52
CA GLU A 26 -14.92 13.18 -4.78
C GLU A 26 -13.83 13.58 -5.78
N GLU A 27 -13.26 14.75 -5.59
CA GLU A 27 -12.18 15.25 -6.44
C GLU A 27 -10.93 15.45 -5.61
N TYR A 28 -9.84 14.81 -6.02
CA TYR A 28 -8.54 14.94 -5.40
C TYR A 28 -7.60 15.66 -6.34
N THR A 29 -7.01 16.74 -5.88
CA THR A 29 -6.01 17.50 -6.62
C THR A 29 -4.71 17.57 -5.83
N TRP A 30 -3.61 17.56 -6.53
CA TRP A 30 -2.29 17.65 -5.93
C TRP A 30 -1.41 18.55 -6.77
N ASP A 31 -0.88 19.59 -6.14
CA ASP A 31 0.12 20.48 -6.73
C ASP A 31 1.49 19.79 -6.77
N SER A 32 2.51 20.51 -7.18
CA SER A 32 3.86 19.98 -7.12
C SER A 32 4.28 19.65 -5.68
N ILE A 33 5.13 18.64 -5.52
CA ILE A 33 5.61 18.20 -4.21
C ILE A 33 6.27 19.35 -3.44
N GLY A 34 6.99 20.24 -4.16
CA GLY A 34 7.61 21.41 -3.55
C GLY A 34 6.59 22.41 -2.99
N GLU A 35 5.47 22.62 -3.70
CA GLU A 35 4.38 23.50 -3.22
C GLU A 35 3.68 22.87 -2.01
N LYS A 36 3.38 21.57 -2.05
CA LYS A 36 2.80 20.86 -0.91
C LYS A 36 3.72 20.87 0.29
N TYR A 37 5.01 20.66 0.10
CA TYR A 37 5.99 20.74 1.18
C TYR A 37 5.97 22.09 1.91
N ALA A 38 5.78 23.18 1.19
CA ALA A 38 5.75 24.53 1.73
C ALA A 38 4.37 25.01 2.21
N GLN A 39 3.30 24.27 1.90
CA GLN A 39 1.92 24.73 2.08
C GLN A 39 1.54 24.93 3.55
N TYR A 40 1.98 24.04 4.42
CA TYR A 40 1.68 24.07 5.87
C TYR A 40 2.98 23.92 6.68
N PRO A 41 3.80 24.97 6.77
CA PRO A 41 5.14 24.88 7.34
C PRO A 41 5.15 24.57 8.85
N ASP A 42 4.07 24.87 9.56
CA ASP A 42 3.93 24.65 11.00
C ASP A 42 3.36 23.27 11.36
N LEU A 43 2.92 22.50 10.36
CA LEU A 43 2.41 21.14 10.57
C LEU A 43 3.50 20.10 10.33
N PRO A 44 3.46 18.96 11.06
CA PRO A 44 4.39 17.86 10.83
C PRO A 44 4.34 17.37 9.39
N LYS A 45 5.49 17.28 8.75
CA LYS A 45 5.64 16.77 7.37
C LYS A 45 5.63 15.24 7.38
N VAL A 46 4.63 14.69 6.75
CA VAL A 46 4.40 13.24 6.71
C VAL A 46 4.44 12.73 5.27
N VAL A 47 5.06 11.57 5.10
CA VAL A 47 5.13 10.83 3.84
C VAL A 47 4.61 9.41 4.07
N TYR A 48 4.00 8.84 3.05
CA TYR A 48 3.60 7.45 3.04
C TYR A 48 4.60 6.62 2.22
N VAL A 49 5.30 5.69 2.89
CA VAL A 49 6.19 4.72 2.25
C VAL A 49 5.44 3.41 2.04
N TYR A 50 5.29 3.02 0.80
CA TYR A 50 4.58 1.81 0.40
C TYR A 50 5.55 0.77 -0.15
N ASN A 51 5.65 -0.38 0.52
CA ASN A 51 6.44 -1.52 0.04
C ASN A 51 5.58 -2.38 -0.87
N CYS A 52 5.91 -2.36 -2.15
CA CYS A 52 5.16 -3.04 -3.20
C CYS A 52 5.69 -4.47 -3.41
N MET A 53 4.81 -5.45 -3.41
CA MET A 53 5.16 -6.85 -3.66
C MET A 53 5.74 -7.03 -5.06
N SER A 54 6.96 -7.53 -5.14
CA SER A 54 7.68 -7.73 -6.39
C SER A 54 8.46 -9.03 -6.47
N GLN A 55 8.15 -10.00 -5.61
CA GLN A 55 8.90 -11.25 -5.49
C GLN A 55 8.05 -12.50 -5.71
N GLY A 56 8.71 -13.63 -5.91
CA GLY A 56 8.07 -14.92 -6.09
C GLY A 56 7.19 -15.00 -7.33
N LEU A 57 6.01 -15.57 -7.19
CA LEU A 57 4.97 -15.62 -8.22
C LEU A 57 4.09 -14.35 -8.25
N LEU A 58 4.31 -13.43 -7.31
CA LEU A 58 3.53 -12.22 -7.09
C LEU A 58 4.23 -10.99 -7.71
N HIS A 59 4.78 -11.13 -8.90
CA HIS A 59 5.62 -10.13 -9.54
C HIS A 59 5.01 -9.52 -10.80
N ASP A 60 3.70 -9.44 -10.88
CA ASP A 60 2.97 -8.82 -11.99
C ASP A 60 2.49 -7.39 -11.64
N THR A 61 3.24 -6.70 -10.80
CA THR A 61 3.06 -5.28 -10.50
C THR A 61 3.99 -4.44 -11.37
N TYR A 62 3.43 -3.39 -11.96
CA TYR A 62 4.13 -2.47 -12.83
C TYR A 62 3.91 -1.04 -12.36
N VAL A 63 4.98 -0.27 -12.32
CA VAL A 63 4.97 1.16 -11.98
C VAL A 63 5.33 1.93 -13.25
N TYR A 64 4.39 2.72 -13.77
CA TYR A 64 4.55 3.36 -15.08
C TYR A 64 5.01 2.40 -16.19
N GLY A 65 4.51 1.16 -16.14
CA GLY A 65 4.89 0.11 -17.09
C GLY A 65 6.22 -0.58 -16.84
N VAL A 66 6.97 -0.17 -15.82
CA VAL A 66 8.21 -0.84 -15.41
C VAL A 66 7.89 -1.90 -14.36
N ASP A 67 8.39 -3.11 -14.56
CA ASP A 67 8.27 -4.22 -13.61
C ASP A 67 8.79 -3.77 -12.22
N ALA A 68 7.96 -3.89 -11.18
CA ALA A 68 8.28 -3.47 -9.82
C ALA A 68 9.57 -4.09 -9.26
N LYS A 69 10.00 -5.25 -9.77
CA LYS A 69 11.31 -5.84 -9.45
C LYS A 69 12.50 -4.99 -9.85
N LYS A 70 12.33 -4.12 -10.83
CA LYS A 70 13.38 -3.35 -11.47
C LYS A 70 13.41 -1.90 -11.05
N ILE A 71 12.43 -1.46 -10.29
CA ILE A 71 12.41 -0.09 -9.79
C ILE A 71 13.45 0.08 -8.68
N VAL A 72 13.89 1.30 -8.54
CA VAL A 72 14.48 1.84 -7.30
C VAL A 72 13.40 2.64 -6.59
N PRO A 73 13.49 2.86 -5.27
CA PRO A 73 12.52 3.71 -4.58
C PRO A 73 12.33 5.03 -5.31
N THR A 74 11.07 5.42 -5.47
CA THR A 74 10.69 6.59 -6.25
C THR A 74 9.63 7.41 -5.52
N ILE A 75 9.64 8.73 -5.74
CA ILE A 75 8.66 9.64 -5.16
C ILE A 75 7.52 9.81 -6.17
N LEU A 76 6.29 9.70 -5.68
CA LEU A 76 5.06 9.88 -6.44
C LEU A 76 4.15 10.88 -5.72
N SER A 77 3.40 11.66 -6.47
CA SER A 77 2.25 12.36 -5.93
C SER A 77 1.14 11.34 -5.59
N PRO A 78 0.35 11.55 -4.55
CA PRO A 78 -0.77 10.66 -4.24
C PRO A 78 -1.74 10.47 -5.40
N THR A 79 -2.03 11.53 -6.14
CA THR A 79 -2.92 11.50 -7.32
C THR A 79 -2.34 10.69 -8.48
N GLU A 80 -1.02 10.58 -8.64
CA GLU A 80 -0.43 9.67 -9.64
C GLU A 80 -0.78 8.21 -9.35
N VAL A 81 -0.78 7.82 -8.07
CA VAL A 81 -1.17 6.47 -7.66
C VAL A 81 -2.67 6.25 -7.85
N MET A 82 -3.50 7.23 -7.50
CA MET A 82 -4.94 7.20 -7.72
C MET A 82 -5.31 7.15 -9.22
N ASP A 83 -4.46 7.69 -10.09
CA ASP A 83 -4.62 7.67 -11.56
C ASP A 83 -4.01 6.42 -12.23
N GLY A 84 -3.55 5.45 -11.46
CA GLY A 84 -3.07 4.18 -12.00
C GLY A 84 -1.58 4.14 -12.32
N ALA A 85 -0.73 4.94 -11.67
CA ALA A 85 0.72 4.81 -11.77
C ALA A 85 1.20 3.40 -11.38
N ILE A 86 0.44 2.72 -10.50
CA ILE A 86 0.69 1.35 -10.09
C ILE A 86 -0.40 0.45 -10.67
N VAL A 87 -0.02 -0.47 -11.53
CA VAL A 87 -0.91 -1.50 -12.08
C VAL A 87 -0.47 -2.86 -11.59
N SER A 88 -1.37 -3.58 -10.95
CA SER A 88 -1.11 -4.87 -10.34
C SER A 88 -2.12 -5.91 -10.79
N GLY A 89 -1.64 -7.11 -11.09
CA GLY A 89 -2.50 -8.23 -11.39
C GLY A 89 -3.17 -8.81 -10.14
N ASN A 90 -4.12 -9.71 -10.36
CA ASN A 90 -4.74 -10.44 -9.27
C ASN A 90 -3.78 -11.47 -8.70
N CYS A 91 -3.68 -11.48 -7.39
CA CYS A 91 -2.97 -12.50 -6.66
C CYS A 91 -3.86 -13.72 -6.38
N VAL A 92 -3.21 -14.82 -6.03
CA VAL A 92 -3.88 -16.04 -5.54
C VAL A 92 -4.49 -15.79 -4.15
N SER A 93 -3.89 -14.92 -3.36
CA SER A 93 -4.32 -14.55 -2.03
C SER A 93 -4.38 -13.03 -1.90
N ALA A 94 -5.52 -12.51 -1.47
CA ALA A 94 -5.73 -11.07 -1.30
C ALA A 94 -4.88 -10.47 -0.15
N CYS A 95 -4.40 -11.28 0.77
CA CYS A 95 -3.51 -10.84 1.84
C CYS A 95 -2.05 -10.67 1.40
N ASP A 96 -1.68 -11.22 0.24
CA ASP A 96 -0.29 -11.18 -0.23
C ASP A 96 -0.03 -10.01 -1.16
N LYS A 97 -1.06 -9.46 -1.81
CA LYS A 97 -0.90 -8.44 -2.84
C LYS A 97 -2.18 -7.70 -3.14
N ASN A 98 -2.07 -6.40 -3.31
CA ASN A 98 -3.17 -5.55 -3.69
C ASN A 98 -3.36 -5.48 -5.21
N PRO A 99 -4.58 -5.61 -5.75
CA PRO A 99 -4.88 -5.34 -7.15
C PRO A 99 -4.88 -3.83 -7.43
N THR A 100 -4.85 -3.46 -8.72
CA THR A 100 -4.89 -2.06 -9.17
C THR A 100 -5.94 -1.22 -8.46
N TYR A 101 -7.16 -1.74 -8.31
CA TYR A 101 -8.25 -1.04 -7.63
C TYR A 101 -7.90 -0.59 -6.20
N VAL A 102 -7.19 -1.44 -5.44
CA VAL A 102 -6.80 -1.10 -4.05
C VAL A 102 -5.66 -0.09 -4.02
N HIS A 103 -4.77 -0.09 -5.01
CA HIS A 103 -3.75 0.95 -5.14
C HIS A 103 -4.39 2.32 -5.43
N GLU A 104 -5.33 2.37 -6.37
CA GLU A 104 -6.04 3.59 -6.75
C GLU A 104 -6.94 4.13 -5.62
N ASN A 105 -7.48 3.23 -4.79
CA ASN A 105 -8.39 3.54 -3.67
C ASN A 105 -7.76 3.19 -2.31
N ASN A 106 -6.50 3.52 -2.12
CA ASN A 106 -5.76 3.19 -0.90
C ASN A 106 -6.33 3.96 0.31
N PRO A 107 -6.88 3.26 1.32
CA PRO A 107 -7.51 3.92 2.47
C PRO A 107 -6.54 4.79 3.27
N VAL A 108 -5.26 4.41 3.37
CA VAL A 108 -4.25 5.22 4.05
C VAL A 108 -4.05 6.55 3.33
N VAL A 109 -4.10 6.54 2.00
CA VAL A 109 -3.98 7.77 1.19
C VAL A 109 -5.20 8.67 1.39
N HIS A 110 -6.41 8.10 1.41
CA HIS A 110 -7.63 8.86 1.68
C HIS A 110 -7.60 9.51 3.06
N ASP A 111 -7.25 8.75 4.10
CA ASP A 111 -7.12 9.28 5.47
C ASP A 111 -6.06 10.40 5.56
N LEU A 112 -4.94 10.24 4.87
CA LEU A 112 -3.90 11.26 4.80
C LEU A 112 -4.36 12.54 4.06
N PHE A 113 -5.19 12.43 3.04
CA PHE A 113 -5.84 13.58 2.41
C PHE A 113 -6.79 14.29 3.37
N GLU A 114 -7.58 13.54 4.15
CA GLU A 114 -8.50 14.14 5.14
C GLU A 114 -7.75 14.91 6.22
N GLU A 115 -6.59 14.43 6.66
CA GLU A 115 -5.78 15.05 7.72
C GLU A 115 -4.85 16.16 7.20
N HIS A 116 -4.61 16.23 5.89
CA HIS A 116 -3.75 17.23 5.27
C HIS A 116 -4.23 18.66 5.51
N GLY A 117 -3.38 19.50 6.06
CA GLY A 117 -3.69 20.88 6.42
C GLY A 117 -4.48 21.04 7.72
N LYS A 118 -4.80 19.96 8.43
CA LYS A 118 -5.45 19.97 9.75
C LYS A 118 -4.47 19.57 10.85
N THR A 119 -3.96 18.36 10.77
CA THR A 119 -3.05 17.77 11.77
C THR A 119 -1.65 17.50 11.23
N ILE A 120 -1.53 17.30 9.93
CA ILE A 120 -0.30 16.98 9.22
C ILE A 120 -0.17 17.77 7.92
N ASN A 121 1.06 17.89 7.44
CA ASN A 121 1.36 18.23 6.08
C ASN A 121 1.74 16.94 5.32
N PHE A 122 0.77 16.31 4.64
CA PHE A 122 1.03 15.17 3.78
C PHE A 122 1.77 15.64 2.54
N VAL A 123 3.01 15.20 2.31
CA VAL A 123 3.89 15.76 1.27
C VAL A 123 3.83 14.95 -0.02
N CYS A 124 4.01 13.63 0.07
CA CYS A 124 4.04 12.74 -1.09
C CYS A 124 3.98 11.28 -0.65
N GLN A 125 4.04 10.38 -1.63
CA GLN A 125 4.31 8.96 -1.40
C GLN A 125 5.73 8.60 -1.85
N ILE A 126 6.34 7.66 -1.17
CA ILE A 126 7.55 6.97 -1.63
C ILE A 126 7.18 5.51 -1.89
N LEU A 127 7.27 5.11 -3.13
CA LEU A 127 7.10 3.72 -3.51
C LEU A 127 8.45 3.02 -3.45
N THR A 128 8.53 1.93 -2.72
CA THR A 128 9.68 1.02 -2.70
C THR A 128 9.22 -0.40 -3.05
N ASN A 129 10.14 -1.30 -3.24
CA ASN A 129 9.82 -2.67 -3.61
C ASN A 129 10.36 -3.67 -2.60
N GLU A 130 9.66 -4.78 -2.47
CA GLU A 130 10.06 -5.92 -1.68
C GLU A 130 10.99 -6.81 -2.49
N ASN A 131 12.19 -6.97 -2.01
CA ASN A 131 13.25 -7.65 -2.73
C ASN A 131 13.47 -9.08 -2.21
N VAL A 132 13.94 -9.97 -3.10
CA VAL A 132 14.28 -11.35 -2.73
C VAL A 132 15.62 -11.42 -2.01
N TYR A 133 16.61 -10.68 -2.53
CA TYR A 133 17.98 -10.74 -2.03
C TYR A 133 18.26 -9.65 -1.01
N LEU A 134 19.00 -10.02 0.04
CA LEU A 134 19.36 -9.12 1.14
C LEU A 134 20.05 -7.84 0.66
N ALA A 135 20.98 -7.96 -0.30
CA ALA A 135 21.69 -6.79 -0.85
C ALA A 135 20.74 -5.81 -1.55
N ASP A 136 19.68 -6.30 -2.18
CA ASP A 136 18.67 -5.46 -2.83
C ASP A 136 17.75 -4.82 -1.79
N LYS A 137 17.36 -5.55 -0.74
CA LYS A 137 16.63 -5.01 0.40
C LYS A 137 17.40 -3.87 1.07
N MET A 138 18.69 -4.10 1.31
CA MET A 138 19.59 -3.08 1.87
C MET A 138 19.65 -1.83 1.01
N ARG A 139 19.84 -2.00 -0.31
CA ARG A 139 19.90 -0.88 -1.26
C ARG A 139 18.59 -0.09 -1.29
N SER A 140 17.45 -0.76 -1.43
CA SER A 140 16.15 -0.09 -1.50
C SER A 140 15.85 0.67 -0.21
N SER A 141 16.07 0.07 0.96
CA SER A 141 15.86 0.74 2.24
C SER A 141 16.85 1.90 2.50
N ASP A 142 18.11 1.82 2.03
CA ASP A 142 19.05 2.95 2.07
C ASP A 142 18.56 4.14 1.23
N TRP A 143 18.02 3.85 0.03
CA TRP A 143 17.46 4.87 -0.83
C TRP A 143 16.21 5.52 -0.23
N THR A 144 15.32 4.72 0.34
CA THR A 144 14.10 5.21 1.01
C THR A 144 14.45 6.13 2.17
N ALA A 145 15.34 5.71 3.08
CA ALA A 145 15.78 6.51 4.21
C ALA A 145 16.46 7.82 3.76
N LYS A 146 17.30 7.74 2.72
CA LYS A 146 17.93 8.93 2.12
C LYS A 146 16.89 9.92 1.57
N MET A 147 15.82 9.44 0.93
CA MET A 147 14.75 10.31 0.44
C MET A 147 14.02 10.98 1.60
N CYS A 148 13.69 10.23 2.65
CA CYS A 148 13.03 10.78 3.85
C CYS A 148 13.88 11.89 4.49
N ARG A 149 15.18 11.67 4.60
CA ARG A 149 16.10 12.71 5.10
C ARG A 149 16.20 13.92 4.19
N LEU A 150 16.29 13.72 2.86
CA LEU A 150 16.36 14.83 1.90
C LEU A 150 15.10 15.69 1.90
N LEU A 151 13.96 15.09 2.18
CA LEU A 151 12.68 15.78 2.31
C LEU A 151 12.50 16.42 3.71
N ASP A 152 13.45 16.26 4.63
CA ASP A 152 13.39 16.82 5.98
C ASP A 152 12.03 16.55 6.65
N LEU A 153 11.68 15.27 6.75
CA LEU A 153 10.39 14.80 7.25
C LEU A 153 10.38 14.69 8.77
N ASP A 154 9.22 14.89 9.37
CA ASP A 154 8.98 14.64 10.79
C ASP A 154 8.58 13.20 11.05
N ALA A 155 7.72 12.64 10.19
CA ALA A 155 7.25 11.27 10.33
C ALA A 155 6.93 10.59 8.99
N VAL A 156 6.93 9.26 9.03
CA VAL A 156 6.64 8.39 7.89
C VAL A 156 5.70 7.27 8.32
N ILE A 157 4.67 7.03 7.52
CA ILE A 157 3.88 5.80 7.63
C ILE A 157 4.50 4.79 6.66
N VAL A 158 4.77 3.58 7.14
CA VAL A 158 5.37 2.50 6.34
C VAL A 158 4.42 1.32 6.30
N SER A 159 4.00 0.91 5.12
CA SER A 159 3.20 -0.31 4.94
C SER A 159 3.85 -1.28 3.96
N GLN A 160 3.34 -2.50 3.94
CA GLN A 160 3.80 -3.55 3.03
C GLN A 160 2.64 -4.32 2.42
N GLU A 161 2.93 -5.02 1.34
CA GLU A 161 2.14 -6.14 0.83
C GLU A 161 2.78 -7.45 1.30
N GLY A 162 1.97 -8.51 1.45
CA GLY A 162 2.48 -9.82 1.87
C GLY A 162 3.05 -9.87 3.28
N PHE A 163 3.75 -10.96 3.57
CA PHE A 163 4.31 -11.25 4.89
C PHE A 163 5.51 -12.21 4.76
N GLY A 164 6.22 -12.42 5.86
CA GLY A 164 7.39 -13.31 5.90
C GLY A 164 8.64 -12.64 5.34
N ASN A 165 9.07 -12.99 4.13
CA ASN A 165 10.24 -12.35 3.51
C ASN A 165 10.09 -10.83 3.35
N PRO A 166 8.92 -10.28 2.99
CA PRO A 166 8.63 -8.84 3.00
C PRO A 166 8.81 -8.14 4.33
N ASP A 167 8.59 -8.83 5.45
CA ASP A 167 8.76 -8.23 6.78
C ASP A 167 10.16 -7.67 7.00
N THR A 168 11.16 -8.30 6.38
CA THR A 168 12.55 -7.79 6.42
C THR A 168 12.67 -6.45 5.69
N ASP A 169 11.98 -6.23 4.56
CA ASP A 169 11.96 -4.93 3.88
C ASP A 169 11.27 -3.88 4.74
N LEU A 170 10.14 -4.23 5.35
CA LEU A 170 9.39 -3.36 6.25
C LEU A 170 10.25 -2.88 7.43
N ILE A 171 10.84 -3.82 8.16
CA ILE A 171 11.67 -3.52 9.34
C ILE A 171 12.96 -2.80 8.96
N MET A 172 13.59 -3.13 7.82
CA MET A 172 14.76 -2.39 7.34
C MET A 172 14.43 -0.94 6.99
N ASN A 173 13.29 -0.68 6.33
CA ASN A 173 12.84 0.68 6.08
C ASN A 173 12.63 1.45 7.39
N CYS A 174 11.89 0.88 8.34
CA CYS A 174 11.68 1.45 9.66
C CYS A 174 13.01 1.82 10.33
N LYS A 175 13.91 0.86 10.53
CA LYS A 175 15.22 1.08 11.20
C LYS A 175 16.04 2.19 10.56
N LYS A 176 16.12 2.20 9.24
CA LYS A 176 16.98 3.15 8.55
C LYS A 176 16.39 4.55 8.51
N ILE A 177 15.07 4.65 8.42
CA ILE A 177 14.36 5.93 8.50
C ILE A 177 14.49 6.51 9.91
N GLU A 178 14.28 5.70 10.95
CA GLU A 178 14.50 6.10 12.37
C GLU A 178 15.94 6.51 12.64
N ALA A 179 16.92 5.83 12.04
CA ALA A 179 18.33 6.18 12.17
C ALA A 179 18.67 7.56 11.56
N GLU A 180 17.88 8.04 10.61
CA GLU A 180 17.98 9.41 10.05
C GLU A 180 17.23 10.45 10.89
N GLY A 181 16.60 10.06 12.01
CA GLY A 181 15.89 10.94 12.93
C GLY A 181 14.43 11.19 12.57
N VAL A 182 13.88 10.47 11.60
CA VAL A 182 12.48 10.58 11.16
C VAL A 182 11.66 9.50 11.86
N LYS A 183 10.53 9.88 12.47
CA LYS A 183 9.64 8.94 13.17
C LYS A 183 8.92 8.02 12.19
N THR A 184 8.72 6.75 12.58
CA THR A 184 7.99 5.78 11.76
C THR A 184 6.79 5.21 12.48
N VAL A 185 5.72 4.99 11.73
CA VAL A 185 4.57 4.18 12.13
C VAL A 185 4.40 3.08 11.09
N ILE A 186 4.41 1.85 11.54
CA ILE A 186 4.22 0.68 10.68
C ILE A 186 2.73 0.35 10.61
N ILE A 187 2.23 0.09 9.39
CA ILE A 187 0.93 -0.53 9.16
C ILE A 187 1.17 -1.90 8.54
N THR A 188 0.68 -2.94 9.19
CA THR A 188 0.80 -4.32 8.72
C THR A 188 -0.41 -5.14 9.14
N ASP A 189 -0.57 -6.34 8.58
CA ASP A 189 -1.50 -7.32 9.06
C ASP A 189 -0.83 -8.25 10.09
N GLU A 190 -1.62 -9.13 10.67
CA GLU A 190 -1.14 -10.17 11.56
C GLU A 190 -1.39 -11.55 10.95
N TYR A 191 -0.34 -12.27 10.60
CA TYR A 191 -0.44 -13.67 10.23
C TYR A 191 -0.28 -14.57 11.46
N ALA A 192 -1.23 -14.50 12.37
CA ALA A 192 -1.16 -15.18 13.66
C ALA A 192 -1.65 -16.64 13.63
N GLY A 193 -1.88 -17.23 12.46
CA GLY A 193 -2.45 -18.56 12.30
C GLY A 193 -3.94 -18.63 12.66
N ARG A 194 -4.55 -19.79 12.48
CA ARG A 194 -6.00 -19.98 12.75
C ARG A 194 -6.37 -19.85 14.22
N ASP A 195 -5.43 -20.11 15.11
CA ASP A 195 -5.63 -20.05 16.57
C ASP A 195 -5.18 -18.69 17.16
N GLY A 196 -4.70 -17.77 16.36
CA GLY A 196 -4.24 -16.45 16.77
C GLY A 196 -2.98 -16.45 17.66
N LYS A 197 -2.20 -17.55 17.64
CA LYS A 197 -1.05 -17.73 18.54
C LYS A 197 0.30 -17.81 17.85
N SER A 198 0.31 -17.83 16.51
CA SER A 198 1.53 -17.82 15.73
C SER A 198 2.17 -16.43 15.75
N GLN A 199 3.45 -16.36 15.44
CA GLN A 199 4.17 -15.10 15.30
C GLN A 199 3.62 -14.33 14.08
N SER A 200 3.27 -13.07 14.28
CA SER A 200 2.67 -12.23 13.23
C SER A 200 3.70 -11.64 12.27
N LEU A 201 4.87 -11.26 12.75
CA LEU A 201 5.96 -10.73 11.92
C LEU A 201 7.15 -11.67 11.96
N ALA A 202 7.74 -11.94 10.79
CA ALA A 202 8.94 -12.77 10.67
C ALA A 202 10.23 -12.03 11.06
N ASP A 203 10.20 -10.71 11.06
CA ASP A 203 11.30 -9.85 11.50
C ASP A 203 10.79 -8.79 12.49
N ALA A 204 11.62 -8.37 13.39
CA ALA A 204 11.29 -7.35 14.39
C ALA A 204 12.55 -6.58 14.81
N ASP A 205 12.36 -5.32 15.18
CA ASP A 205 13.43 -4.47 15.72
C ASP A 205 12.86 -3.49 16.75
N PRO A 206 13.59 -3.12 17.80
CA PRO A 206 13.14 -2.12 18.78
C PRO A 206 12.79 -0.75 18.20
N ALA A 207 13.29 -0.41 16.99
CA ALA A 207 12.91 0.82 16.30
C ALA A 207 11.46 0.81 15.82
N ALA A 208 10.85 -0.37 15.66
CA ALA A 208 9.44 -0.52 15.32
C ALA A 208 8.57 -0.44 16.57
N ASP A 209 8.53 0.72 17.22
CA ASP A 209 7.83 0.96 18.47
C ASP A 209 6.40 1.50 18.30
N ALA A 210 6.01 1.84 17.07
CA ALA A 210 4.67 2.27 16.71
C ALA A 210 4.13 1.40 15.55
N VAL A 211 3.20 0.50 15.87
CA VAL A 211 2.63 -0.46 14.93
C VAL A 211 1.10 -0.41 14.99
N VAL A 212 0.48 -0.27 13.83
CA VAL A 212 -0.96 -0.41 13.63
C VAL A 212 -1.21 -1.69 12.85
N THR A 213 -2.05 -2.57 13.38
CA THR A 213 -2.38 -3.83 12.71
C THR A 213 -3.78 -3.83 12.16
N GLY A 214 -3.98 -4.44 11.00
CA GLY A 214 -5.28 -4.72 10.40
C GLY A 214 -5.99 -5.93 11.03
N GLY A 215 -5.38 -6.58 12.01
CA GLY A 215 -5.85 -7.80 12.65
C GLY A 215 -5.37 -9.08 11.96
N ASN A 216 -5.93 -10.20 12.38
CA ASN A 216 -5.51 -11.52 11.91
C ASN A 216 -5.99 -11.78 10.47
N ALA A 217 -5.07 -11.87 9.52
CA ALA A 217 -5.34 -12.18 8.10
C ALA A 217 -6.06 -13.54 7.87
N ASN A 218 -6.05 -14.43 8.85
CA ASN A 218 -6.76 -15.72 8.80
C ASN A 218 -8.14 -15.69 9.48
N GLN A 219 -8.64 -14.52 9.85
CA GLN A 219 -9.94 -14.40 10.47
C GLN A 219 -11.05 -14.87 9.50
N VAL A 220 -11.89 -15.78 9.97
CA VAL A 220 -13.05 -16.21 9.20
C VAL A 220 -14.09 -15.12 9.18
N ILE A 221 -14.42 -14.64 8.01
CA ILE A 221 -15.52 -13.68 7.80
C ILE A 221 -16.78 -14.48 7.48
N VAL A 222 -17.79 -14.31 8.31
CA VAL A 222 -19.12 -14.88 8.05
C VAL A 222 -19.91 -13.87 7.21
N LEU A 223 -20.11 -14.20 5.93
CA LEU A 223 -20.92 -13.37 5.06
C LEU A 223 -22.40 -13.40 5.47
N PRO A 224 -23.16 -12.30 5.26
CA PRO A 224 -24.59 -12.32 5.47
C PRO A 224 -25.27 -13.33 4.54
N LYS A 225 -26.46 -13.81 4.95
CA LYS A 225 -27.25 -14.73 4.12
C LYS A 225 -27.50 -14.09 2.75
N MET A 226 -27.10 -14.80 1.71
CA MET A 226 -27.32 -14.40 0.32
C MET A 226 -28.60 -15.04 -0.21
N ASP A 227 -29.38 -14.29 -1.00
CA ASP A 227 -30.61 -14.80 -1.63
C ASP A 227 -30.30 -15.85 -2.70
N LYS A 228 -29.12 -15.75 -3.34
CA LYS A 228 -28.68 -16.68 -4.37
C LYS A 228 -27.18 -16.86 -4.34
N VAL A 229 -26.74 -18.10 -4.27
CA VAL A 229 -25.34 -18.51 -4.42
C VAL A 229 -25.20 -19.22 -5.77
N ILE A 230 -24.22 -18.80 -6.57
CA ILE A 230 -23.86 -19.44 -7.83
C ILE A 230 -22.54 -20.18 -7.59
N GLY A 231 -22.61 -21.51 -7.60
CA GLY A 231 -21.49 -22.39 -7.30
C GLY A 231 -21.90 -23.49 -6.33
N THR A 232 -20.95 -24.29 -5.91
CA THR A 232 -21.14 -25.29 -4.84
C THR A 232 -20.66 -24.72 -3.51
N GLU A 233 -21.27 -25.13 -2.41
CA GLU A 233 -20.90 -24.69 -1.05
C GLU A 233 -19.41 -24.90 -0.72
N GLU A 234 -18.76 -25.85 -1.40
CA GLU A 234 -17.34 -26.17 -1.24
C GLU A 234 -16.39 -25.05 -1.72
N PHE A 235 -16.89 -24.09 -2.51
CA PHE A 235 -16.10 -22.98 -3.06
C PHE A 235 -16.34 -21.62 -2.39
N VAL A 236 -17.11 -21.58 -1.33
CA VAL A 236 -17.41 -20.36 -0.57
C VAL A 236 -16.55 -20.23 0.70
N THR A 237 -15.56 -21.07 0.88
CA THR A 237 -14.51 -20.87 1.89
C THR A 237 -13.42 -19.98 1.28
N ILE A 238 -13.46 -18.71 1.61
CA ILE A 238 -12.32 -17.78 1.46
C ILE A 238 -11.37 -18.00 2.64
#